data_fe3fb0f47c2fd3334d54bdbc88f668f5
#
_entry.id   fe3fb0f47c2fd3334d54bdbc88f668f5
#
_cell.length_a   1.000
_cell.length_b   1.000
_cell.length_c   1.000
_cell.angle_alpha   90.00
_cell.angle_beta   90.00
_cell.angle_gamma   90.00
#
_symmetry.space_group_name_H-M   'P 1'
#
loop_
_entity.id
_entity.type
_entity.pdbx_description
1 polymer ?
#
loop_
_entity_poly.entity_id
_entity_poly.type
_entity_poly.pdbx_seq_one_letter_code
_entity_poly.pdbx_strand_id
1 'polypeptide(L)'
;THIDGFDFKKLPRLDKGNEAIRRATLTNDEYEALYRAMRTYTAKHNKLDDAELRVRKIVQHYVLIAANSGLRVGEQRQLRWSDVQIEQHKVNGEQQKLARIHVRAETSKVRTSRTFLCRNGQYFERLREISKRKSADELIFTVDDANELSKRTLLYHWHKMIELADIADREVRDLVPYSLRHFMITQRIMSGLT
;
A
#
# COMPACT_ATOMS: atom_id res chain seq x y z
N THR A 1 -22.08 -43.31 6.89
CA THR A 1 -21.02 -43.77 5.97
C THR A 1 -19.85 -42.82 6.17
N HIS A 2 -18.88 -43.22 7.01
CA HIS A 2 -17.60 -42.54 7.16
C HIS A 2 -16.80 -42.72 5.90
N ILE A 3 -16.34 -41.66 5.26
CA ILE A 3 -15.32 -41.70 4.22
C ILE A 3 -13.98 -41.58 4.95
N ASP A 4 -13.55 -42.70 5.53
CA ASP A 4 -12.19 -42.83 6.06
C ASP A 4 -11.21 -42.97 4.90
N GLY A 5 -10.24 -42.08 4.81
CA GLY A 5 -9.11 -42.24 3.91
C GLY A 5 -8.88 -41.15 2.87
N PHE A 6 -9.60 -40.02 2.90
CA PHE A 6 -9.29 -38.92 2.00
C PHE A 6 -8.16 -38.03 2.56
N ASP A 7 -6.92 -38.34 2.13
CA ASP A 7 -5.76 -37.52 2.47
C ASP A 7 -5.65 -36.32 1.51
N PHE A 8 -6.22 -35.18 1.91
CA PHE A 8 -6.16 -33.93 1.14
C PHE A 8 -4.73 -33.43 0.86
N LYS A 9 -3.72 -33.95 1.54
CA LYS A 9 -2.31 -33.65 1.27
C LYS A 9 -1.78 -34.33 0.01
N LYS A 10 -2.47 -35.36 -0.47
CA LYS A 10 -2.11 -36.15 -1.69
C LYS A 10 -2.86 -35.73 -2.95
N LEU A 11 -3.82 -34.79 -2.84
CA LEU A 11 -4.37 -34.22 -4.06
C LEU A 11 -3.24 -33.47 -4.77
N PRO A 12 -2.90 -33.82 -6.02
CA PRO A 12 -1.99 -33.00 -6.79
C PRO A 12 -2.61 -31.61 -6.79
N ARG A 13 -1.85 -30.62 -6.31
CA ARG A 13 -2.22 -29.25 -6.61
C ARG A 13 -2.40 -29.24 -8.11
N LEU A 14 -3.62 -28.97 -8.55
CA LEU A 14 -3.89 -28.57 -9.92
C LEU A 14 -3.12 -27.25 -10.10
N ASP A 15 -1.82 -27.36 -10.32
CA ASP A 15 -1.06 -26.31 -10.94
C ASP A 15 -1.74 -26.09 -12.28
N LYS A 16 -2.59 -25.10 -12.32
CA LYS A 16 -3.08 -24.54 -13.57
C LYS A 16 -1.81 -24.16 -14.33
N GLY A 17 -1.36 -25.05 -15.19
CA GLY A 17 -0.16 -25.06 -15.98
C GLY A 17 0.88 -23.99 -15.61
N ASN A 18 2.14 -24.17 -15.85
CA ASN A 18 3.30 -23.30 -15.52
C ASN A 18 3.17 -21.80 -15.89
N GLU A 19 2.00 -21.33 -16.24
CA GLU A 19 1.55 -19.95 -16.40
C GLU A 19 0.89 -19.43 -15.10
N ALA A 20 1.59 -19.56 -13.97
CA ALA A 20 1.33 -18.62 -12.89
C ALA A 20 1.62 -17.23 -13.45
N ILE A 21 0.59 -16.54 -13.98
CA ILE A 21 0.67 -15.16 -14.43
C ILE A 21 1.28 -14.40 -13.27
N ARG A 22 2.59 -14.17 -13.34
CA ARG A 22 3.28 -13.34 -12.35
C ARG A 22 2.63 -12.00 -12.41
N ARG A 23 1.92 -11.64 -11.35
CA ARG A 23 1.29 -10.33 -11.26
C ARG A 23 2.35 -9.28 -11.55
N ALA A 24 2.03 -8.34 -12.42
CA ALA A 24 2.94 -7.29 -12.83
C ALA A 24 3.39 -6.47 -11.62
N THR A 25 4.66 -6.15 -11.60
CA THR A 25 5.25 -5.19 -10.64
C THR A 25 5.75 -3.98 -11.41
N LEU A 26 6.01 -2.90 -10.70
CA LEU A 26 6.68 -1.73 -11.26
C LEU A 26 8.20 -1.95 -11.30
N THR A 27 8.86 -1.37 -12.27
CA THR A 27 10.31 -1.16 -12.25
C THR A 27 10.64 0.07 -11.38
N ASN A 28 11.93 0.32 -11.12
CA ASN A 28 12.35 1.50 -10.37
C ASN A 28 12.02 2.79 -11.14
N ASP A 29 12.28 2.81 -12.45
CA ASP A 29 12.02 3.97 -13.30
C ASP A 29 10.51 4.28 -13.39
N GLU A 30 9.68 3.23 -13.49
CA GLU A 30 8.22 3.37 -13.46
C GLU A 30 7.72 3.87 -12.11
N TYR A 31 8.31 3.43 -11.01
CA TYR A 31 7.96 3.94 -9.69
C TYR A 31 8.37 5.40 -9.52
N GLU A 32 9.52 5.80 -10.06
CA GLU A 32 9.92 7.21 -10.08
C GLU A 32 8.99 8.06 -10.95
N ALA A 33 8.58 7.56 -12.12
CA ALA A 33 7.60 8.23 -12.97
C ALA A 33 6.26 8.40 -12.23
N LEU A 34 5.79 7.34 -11.56
CA LEU A 34 4.59 7.40 -10.72
C LEU A 34 4.75 8.40 -9.57
N TYR A 35 5.91 8.45 -8.92
CA TYR A 35 6.18 9.41 -7.85
C TYR A 35 6.10 10.86 -8.34
N ARG A 36 6.66 11.16 -9.51
CA ARG A 36 6.55 12.49 -10.17
C ARG A 36 5.11 12.81 -10.55
N ALA A 37 4.40 11.84 -11.15
CA ALA A 37 2.99 11.97 -11.52
C ALA A 37 2.10 12.28 -10.31
N MET A 38 2.32 11.61 -9.18
CA MET A 38 1.58 11.87 -7.94
C MET A 38 1.77 13.31 -7.44
N ARG A 39 2.96 13.89 -7.56
CA ARG A 39 3.22 15.29 -7.19
C ARG A 39 2.44 16.26 -8.08
N THR A 40 2.44 16.01 -9.39
CA THR A 40 1.65 16.80 -10.36
C THR A 40 0.16 16.64 -10.07
N TYR A 41 -0.32 15.42 -9.80
CA TYR A 41 -1.73 15.11 -9.55
C TYR A 41 -2.30 15.82 -8.32
N THR A 42 -1.46 16.08 -7.32
CA THR A 42 -1.85 16.75 -6.07
C THR A 42 -1.40 18.21 -5.99
N ALA A 43 -0.91 18.78 -7.09
CA ALA A 43 -0.43 20.15 -7.11
C ALA A 43 -1.60 21.17 -7.05
N LYS A 44 -1.39 22.26 -6.31
CA LYS A 44 -2.41 23.30 -6.09
C LYS A 44 -2.84 24.02 -7.37
N HIS A 45 -1.98 24.06 -8.40
CA HIS A 45 -2.30 24.73 -9.67
C HIS A 45 -3.42 24.05 -10.47
N ASN A 46 -3.85 22.86 -10.10
CA ASN A 46 -4.93 22.12 -10.77
C ASN A 46 -6.33 22.70 -10.49
N LYS A 47 -6.45 23.82 -9.81
CA LYS A 47 -7.72 24.48 -9.47
C LYS A 47 -8.77 23.55 -8.84
N LEU A 48 -8.32 22.62 -8.04
CA LEU A 48 -9.16 21.66 -7.32
C LEU A 48 -9.81 22.34 -6.12
N ASP A 49 -11.00 21.91 -5.76
CA ASP A 49 -11.56 22.26 -4.46
C ASP A 49 -10.78 21.54 -3.33
N ASP A 50 -10.91 22.05 -2.12
CA ASP A 50 -10.17 21.51 -0.97
C ASP A 50 -10.54 20.06 -0.64
N ALA A 51 -11.78 19.65 -0.91
CA ALA A 51 -12.24 18.29 -0.65
C ALA A 51 -11.59 17.31 -1.62
N GLU A 52 -11.62 17.59 -2.91
CA GLU A 52 -10.97 16.77 -3.93
C GLU A 52 -9.44 16.73 -3.72
N LEU A 53 -8.82 17.86 -3.42
CA LEU A 53 -7.40 17.92 -3.12
C LEU A 53 -7.04 17.05 -1.90
N ARG A 54 -7.87 17.07 -0.86
CA ARG A 54 -7.71 16.22 0.32
C ARG A 54 -7.77 14.74 -0.05
N VAL A 55 -8.78 14.33 -0.84
CA VAL A 55 -8.91 12.95 -1.32
C VAL A 55 -7.67 12.51 -2.10
N ARG A 56 -7.23 13.31 -3.06
CA ARG A 56 -6.02 13.02 -3.86
C ARG A 56 -4.78 12.86 -2.99
N LYS A 57 -4.59 13.71 -1.99
CA LYS A 57 -3.48 13.62 -1.04
C LYS A 57 -3.55 12.37 -0.16
N ILE A 58 -4.74 11.97 0.29
CA ILE A 58 -4.93 10.73 1.05
C ILE A 58 -4.53 9.52 0.19
N VAL A 59 -4.99 9.47 -1.07
CA VAL A 59 -4.63 8.36 -1.98
C VAL A 59 -3.15 8.39 -2.35
N GLN A 60 -2.56 9.57 -2.58
CA GLN A 60 -1.10 9.70 -2.77
C GLN A 60 -0.32 9.08 -1.62
N HIS A 61 -0.66 9.41 -0.37
CA HIS A 61 0.02 8.85 0.80
C HIS A 61 -0.27 7.36 0.97
N TYR A 62 -1.47 6.89 0.57
CA TYR A 62 -1.75 5.47 0.49
C TYR A 62 -0.74 4.75 -0.40
N VAL A 63 -0.51 5.25 -1.62
CA VAL A 63 0.43 4.67 -2.60
C VAL A 63 1.87 4.71 -2.07
N LEU A 64 2.30 5.83 -1.51
CA LEU A 64 3.64 5.99 -0.94
C LEU A 64 3.89 5.01 0.22
N ILE A 65 2.93 4.85 1.11
CA ILE A 65 3.02 3.92 2.23
C ILE A 65 2.97 2.47 1.75
N ALA A 66 2.11 2.13 0.78
CA ALA A 66 2.03 0.79 0.19
C ALA A 66 3.37 0.35 -0.42
N ALA A 67 4.02 1.24 -1.17
CA ALA A 67 5.32 0.98 -1.81
C ALA A 67 6.47 0.79 -0.81
N ASN A 68 6.34 1.30 0.42
CA ASN A 68 7.37 1.19 1.46
C ASN A 68 7.08 0.09 2.49
N SER A 69 5.81 -0.21 2.75
CA SER A 69 5.39 -1.17 3.78
C SER A 69 5.12 -2.57 3.24
N GLY A 70 4.71 -2.68 1.99
CA GLY A 70 4.27 -3.93 1.39
C GLY A 70 3.02 -4.52 2.05
N LEU A 71 2.21 -3.73 2.74
CA LEU A 71 0.94 -4.16 3.30
C LEU A 71 -0.01 -4.69 2.22
N ARG A 72 -0.86 -5.64 2.59
CA ARG A 72 -1.97 -6.00 1.72
C ARG A 72 -2.99 -4.86 1.69
N VAL A 73 -3.65 -4.68 0.53
CA VAL A 73 -4.64 -3.60 0.33
C VAL A 73 -5.69 -3.55 1.45
N GLY A 74 -6.23 -4.70 1.86
CA GLY A 74 -7.21 -4.77 2.95
C GLY A 74 -6.62 -4.41 4.31
N GLU A 75 -5.39 -4.84 4.61
CA GLU A 75 -4.69 -4.51 5.85
C GLU A 75 -4.45 -3.00 5.94
N GLN A 76 -3.94 -2.39 4.85
CA GLN A 76 -3.62 -0.97 4.85
C GLN A 76 -4.86 -0.08 4.96
N ARG A 77 -5.96 -0.44 4.28
CA ARG A 77 -7.21 0.35 4.34
C ARG A 77 -7.82 0.39 5.74
N GLN A 78 -7.60 -0.64 6.55
CA GLN A 78 -8.13 -0.80 7.90
C GLN A 78 -7.18 -0.35 9.01
N LEU A 79 -6.01 0.25 8.66
CA LEU A 79 -5.09 0.79 9.66
C LEU A 79 -5.74 1.92 10.44
N ARG A 80 -5.51 1.91 11.75
CA ARG A 80 -5.84 2.98 12.69
C ARG A 80 -4.58 3.70 13.14
N TRP A 81 -4.72 4.89 13.67
CA TRP A 81 -3.57 5.62 14.21
C TRP A 81 -2.92 4.91 15.38
N SER A 82 -3.67 4.13 16.16
CA SER A 82 -3.13 3.24 17.22
C SER A 82 -2.24 2.11 16.68
N ASP A 83 -2.37 1.74 15.41
CA ASP A 83 -1.58 0.69 14.80
C ASP A 83 -0.19 1.18 14.33
N VAL A 84 0.09 2.49 14.42
CA VAL A 84 1.32 3.09 13.85
C VAL A 84 2.03 3.97 14.86
N GLN A 85 3.29 3.65 15.12
CA GLN A 85 4.19 4.45 15.94
C GLN A 85 5.36 4.95 15.09
N ILE A 86 5.63 6.24 15.12
CA ILE A 86 6.78 6.84 14.41
C ILE A 86 7.98 6.85 15.34
N GLU A 87 9.08 6.31 14.86
CA GLU A 87 10.36 6.21 15.56
C GLU A 87 11.45 6.94 14.79
N GLN A 88 12.37 7.56 15.50
CA GLN A 88 13.57 8.16 14.92
C GLN A 88 14.76 7.21 15.13
N HIS A 89 15.41 6.86 14.03
CA HIS A 89 16.58 6.01 14.05
C HIS A 89 17.74 6.69 13.36
N LYS A 90 18.95 6.47 13.87
CA LYS A 90 20.18 6.91 13.20
C LYS A 90 20.69 5.76 12.33
N VAL A 91 20.67 5.94 11.00
CA VAL A 91 21.13 4.96 10.03
C VAL A 91 22.25 5.58 9.22
N ASN A 92 23.45 5.00 9.24
CA ASN A 92 24.63 5.52 8.56
C ASN A 92 24.93 6.99 8.87
N GLY A 93 24.71 7.42 10.12
CA GLY A 93 24.94 8.80 10.54
C GLY A 93 23.77 9.76 10.32
N GLU A 94 22.79 9.40 9.52
CA GLU A 94 21.62 10.21 9.21
C GLU A 94 20.40 9.85 10.06
N GLN A 95 19.62 10.85 10.45
CA GLN A 95 18.35 10.67 11.15
C GLN A 95 17.27 10.22 10.15
N GLN A 96 16.70 9.04 10.38
CA GLN A 96 15.62 8.50 9.57
C GLN A 96 14.36 8.29 10.42
N LYS A 97 13.21 8.66 9.88
CA LYS A 97 11.92 8.36 10.49
C LYS A 97 11.41 7.03 9.95
N LEU A 98 11.22 6.07 10.85
CA LEU A 98 10.61 4.79 10.56
C LEU A 98 9.22 4.74 11.16
N ALA A 99 8.32 3.96 10.55
CA ALA A 99 7.02 3.64 11.11
C ALA A 99 7.03 2.19 11.60
N ARG A 100 6.80 1.97 12.89
CA ARG A 100 6.46 0.66 13.43
C ARG A 100 4.98 0.43 13.19
N ILE A 101 4.64 -0.55 12.38
CA ILE A 101 3.27 -0.86 11.98
C ILE A 101 2.86 -2.18 12.60
N HIS A 102 1.75 -2.18 13.34
CA HIS A 102 1.10 -3.36 13.87
C HIS A 102 -0.08 -3.74 12.99
N VAL A 103 -0.04 -4.92 12.38
CA VAL A 103 -1.17 -5.49 11.65
C VAL A 103 -1.94 -6.38 12.60
N ARG A 104 -3.17 -6.00 12.89
CA ARG A 104 -4.05 -6.75 13.80
C ARG A 104 -4.51 -8.07 13.16
N ALA A 105 -4.74 -9.10 13.96
CA ALA A 105 -5.14 -10.42 13.47
C ALA A 105 -6.45 -10.40 12.68
N GLU A 106 -7.43 -9.60 13.11
CA GLU A 106 -8.73 -9.47 12.46
C GLU A 106 -8.67 -8.81 11.06
N THR A 107 -7.67 -7.95 10.83
CA THR A 107 -7.46 -7.31 9.52
C THR A 107 -6.56 -8.13 8.60
N SER A 108 -5.86 -9.12 9.14
CA SER A 108 -4.93 -9.99 8.41
C SER A 108 -5.66 -11.13 7.69
N LYS A 109 -5.35 -11.35 6.40
CA LYS A 109 -5.89 -12.48 5.63
C LYS A 109 -5.60 -13.84 6.29
N VAL A 110 -4.48 -13.96 6.99
CA VAL A 110 -4.04 -15.20 7.65
C VAL A 110 -4.40 -15.23 9.14
N ARG A 111 -5.18 -14.26 9.62
CA ARG A 111 -5.64 -14.12 11.01
C ARG A 111 -4.51 -14.19 12.05
N THR A 112 -3.32 -13.73 11.67
CA THR A 112 -2.17 -13.65 12.56
C THR A 112 -1.71 -12.19 12.63
N SER A 113 -1.51 -11.69 13.84
CA SER A 113 -0.94 -10.35 14.05
C SER A 113 0.55 -10.36 13.76
N ARG A 114 1.07 -9.21 13.32
CA ARG A 114 2.50 -8.99 13.15
C ARG A 114 2.87 -7.53 13.27
N THR A 115 4.07 -7.27 13.71
CA THR A 115 4.64 -5.93 13.78
C THR A 115 5.91 -5.87 12.96
N PHE A 116 6.12 -4.78 12.22
CA PHE A 116 7.32 -4.59 11.42
C PHE A 116 7.65 -3.10 11.28
N LEU A 117 8.89 -2.80 10.88
CA LEU A 117 9.36 -1.45 10.59
C LEU A 117 9.23 -1.15 9.09
N CYS A 118 8.74 0.04 8.78
CA CYS A 118 8.59 0.58 7.45
C CYS A 118 9.41 1.88 7.32
N ARG A 119 10.09 2.06 6.20
CA ARG A 119 10.79 3.32 5.88
C ARG A 119 9.80 4.46 5.66
N ASN A 120 10.33 5.70 5.72
CA ASN A 120 9.57 6.92 5.41
C ASN A 120 8.37 7.15 6.33
N GLY A 121 8.55 6.99 7.64
CA GLY A 121 7.53 7.27 8.66
C GLY A 121 6.92 8.67 8.57
N GLN A 122 7.65 9.64 8.00
CA GLN A 122 7.16 11.00 7.74
C GLN A 122 5.92 11.05 6.83
N TYR A 123 5.63 10.02 6.04
CA TYR A 123 4.39 9.98 5.25
C TYR A 123 3.15 9.87 6.14
N PHE A 124 3.24 9.15 7.24
CA PHE A 124 2.15 9.08 8.22
C PHE A 124 1.96 10.41 8.95
N GLU A 125 3.05 11.10 9.32
CA GLU A 125 2.97 12.43 9.95
C GLU A 125 2.25 13.42 9.03
N ARG A 126 2.68 13.51 7.77
CA ARG A 126 2.05 14.39 6.77
C ARG A 126 0.58 14.02 6.54
N LEU A 127 0.26 12.72 6.51
CA LEU A 127 -1.12 12.27 6.35
C LEU A 127 -1.98 12.65 7.56
N ARG A 128 -1.42 12.63 8.77
CA ARG A 128 -2.10 13.07 10.00
C ARG A 128 -2.45 14.57 9.95
N GLU A 129 -1.56 15.40 9.42
CA GLU A 129 -1.81 16.83 9.20
C GLU A 129 -2.92 17.05 8.15
N ILE A 130 -2.88 16.31 7.03
CA ILE A 130 -3.87 16.40 5.95
C ILE A 130 -5.26 15.97 6.44
N SER A 131 -5.35 14.87 7.18
CA SER A 131 -6.60 14.32 7.67
C SER A 131 -7.16 15.08 8.88
N LYS A 132 -6.33 15.89 9.55
CA LYS A 132 -6.66 16.58 10.81
C LYS A 132 -7.10 15.64 11.94
N ARG A 133 -6.74 14.35 11.83
CA ARG A 133 -7.14 13.29 12.76
C ARG A 133 -6.18 13.20 13.94
N LYS A 134 -6.73 13.06 15.14
CA LYS A 134 -5.96 13.04 16.39
C LYS A 134 -6.23 11.82 17.25
N SER A 135 -7.41 11.20 17.14
CA SER A 135 -7.75 10.04 17.95
C SER A 135 -7.01 8.79 17.48
N ALA A 136 -6.59 7.98 18.44
CA ALA A 136 -5.89 6.72 18.20
C ALA A 136 -6.74 5.69 17.44
N ASP A 137 -8.04 5.66 17.70
CA ASP A 137 -8.97 4.69 17.11
C ASP A 137 -9.50 5.05 15.72
N GLU A 138 -9.18 6.27 15.25
CA GLU A 138 -9.62 6.70 13.92
C GLU A 138 -8.82 6.00 12.81
N LEU A 139 -9.52 5.73 11.70
CA LEU A 139 -8.91 5.20 10.49
C LEU A 139 -7.90 6.18 9.90
N ILE A 140 -6.76 5.67 9.44
CA ILE A 140 -5.73 6.46 8.76
C ILE A 140 -6.20 6.86 7.35
N PHE A 141 -6.76 5.91 6.62
CA PHE A 141 -7.20 6.09 5.24
C PHE A 141 -8.73 6.17 5.18
N THR A 142 -9.24 7.37 5.29
CA THR A 142 -10.67 7.68 5.19
C THR A 142 -10.87 9.01 4.45
N VAL A 143 -11.94 9.13 3.70
CA VAL A 143 -12.31 10.35 2.97
C VAL A 143 -13.57 11.01 3.54
N ASP A 144 -14.43 10.24 4.17
CA ASP A 144 -15.69 10.64 4.78
C ASP A 144 -15.64 10.65 6.33
N ASP A 145 -14.46 10.37 6.87
CA ASP A 145 -14.18 10.37 8.31
C ASP A 145 -14.85 9.24 9.11
N ALA A 146 -15.62 8.39 8.47
CA ALA A 146 -16.34 7.28 9.11
C ALA A 146 -15.90 5.91 8.58
N ASN A 147 -15.75 5.79 7.27
CA ASN A 147 -15.48 4.52 6.60
C ASN A 147 -14.04 4.42 6.10
N GLU A 148 -13.56 3.20 5.92
CA GLU A 148 -12.30 2.95 5.25
C GLU A 148 -12.32 3.45 3.80
N LEU A 149 -11.19 3.90 3.28
CA LEU A 149 -11.04 4.30 1.88
C LEU A 149 -11.62 3.24 0.95
N SER A 150 -12.65 3.59 0.17
CA SER A 150 -13.33 2.64 -0.68
C SER A 150 -12.38 2.09 -1.76
N LYS A 151 -12.56 0.83 -2.16
CA LYS A 151 -11.80 0.24 -3.27
C LYS A 151 -12.04 1.01 -4.57
N ARG A 152 -13.26 1.50 -4.79
CA ARG A 152 -13.63 2.28 -5.99
C ARG A 152 -12.85 3.59 -6.03
N THR A 153 -12.82 4.36 -4.95
CA THR A 153 -12.07 5.61 -4.85
C THR A 153 -10.57 5.36 -5.05
N LEU A 154 -10.02 4.35 -4.37
CA LEU A 154 -8.61 3.99 -4.51
C LEU A 154 -8.25 3.65 -5.96
N LEU A 155 -9.03 2.80 -6.64
CA LEU A 155 -8.78 2.39 -8.03
C LEU A 155 -8.95 3.56 -9.00
N TYR A 156 -9.95 4.40 -8.81
CA TYR A 156 -10.15 5.59 -9.66
C TYR A 156 -8.93 6.50 -9.66
N HIS A 157 -8.45 6.89 -8.48
CA HIS A 157 -7.28 7.76 -8.36
C HIS A 157 -5.98 7.04 -8.75
N TRP A 158 -5.87 5.74 -8.49
CA TRP A 158 -4.75 4.92 -8.95
C TRP A 158 -4.61 4.97 -10.46
N HIS A 159 -5.69 4.71 -11.21
CA HIS A 159 -5.67 4.74 -12.66
C HIS A 159 -5.28 6.13 -13.20
N LYS A 160 -5.79 7.20 -12.60
CA LYS A 160 -5.41 8.57 -12.97
C LYS A 160 -3.92 8.85 -12.74
N MET A 161 -3.33 8.35 -11.68
CA MET A 161 -1.90 8.52 -11.41
C MET A 161 -1.03 7.67 -12.34
N ILE A 162 -1.43 6.43 -12.63
CA ILE A 162 -0.74 5.53 -13.58
C ILE A 162 -0.82 6.08 -15.00
N GLU A 163 -1.96 6.61 -15.41
CA GLU A 163 -2.15 7.27 -16.69
C GLU A 163 -1.22 8.49 -16.83
N LEU A 164 -1.19 9.34 -15.80
CA LEU A 164 -0.33 10.53 -15.77
C LEU A 164 1.17 10.18 -15.72
N ALA A 165 1.52 9.02 -15.16
CA ALA A 165 2.90 8.52 -15.13
C ALA A 165 3.37 7.96 -16.49
N ASP A 166 2.47 7.83 -17.46
CA ASP A 166 2.72 7.31 -18.82
C ASP A 166 3.48 5.97 -18.85
N ILE A 167 3.04 5.04 -17.96
CA ILE A 167 3.66 3.72 -17.87
C ILE A 167 3.22 2.88 -19.07
N ALA A 168 4.19 2.33 -19.78
CA ALA A 168 3.96 1.46 -20.94
C ALA A 168 3.21 0.17 -20.55
N ASP A 169 2.39 -0.33 -21.47
CA ASP A 169 1.66 -1.60 -21.35
C ASP A 169 0.82 -1.75 -20.07
N ARG A 170 0.46 -0.64 -19.44
CA ARG A 170 -0.27 -0.61 -18.16
C ARG A 170 -1.58 -1.41 -18.17
N GLU A 171 -2.27 -1.42 -19.31
CA GLU A 171 -3.55 -2.14 -19.48
C GLU A 171 -3.33 -3.65 -19.55
N VAL A 172 -2.34 -4.07 -20.36
CA VAL A 172 -1.99 -5.49 -20.53
C VAL A 172 -1.41 -6.08 -19.26
N ARG A 173 -0.66 -5.28 -18.49
CA ARG A 173 0.01 -5.71 -17.25
C ARG A 173 -0.92 -5.74 -16.04
N ASP A 174 -2.16 -5.25 -16.14
CA ASP A 174 -3.11 -5.15 -15.02
C ASP A 174 -2.47 -4.58 -13.75
N LEU A 175 -1.84 -3.39 -13.88
CA LEU A 175 -1.22 -2.70 -12.75
C LEU A 175 -2.27 -2.17 -11.78
N VAL A 176 -2.34 -2.75 -10.61
CA VAL A 176 -3.29 -2.40 -9.54
C VAL A 176 -2.54 -1.98 -8.27
N PRO A 177 -3.17 -1.36 -7.28
CA PRO A 177 -2.51 -0.98 -6.01
C PRO A 177 -1.77 -2.14 -5.32
N TYR A 178 -2.20 -3.38 -5.53
CA TYR A 178 -1.51 -4.57 -5.02
C TYR A 178 -0.12 -4.79 -5.66
N SER A 179 0.12 -4.27 -6.85
CA SER A 179 1.42 -4.32 -7.54
C SER A 179 2.53 -3.62 -6.74
N LEU A 180 2.18 -2.62 -5.91
CA LEU A 180 3.12 -1.95 -5.00
C LEU A 180 3.70 -2.90 -3.94
N ARG A 181 2.92 -3.89 -3.50
CA ARG A 181 3.42 -4.92 -2.59
C ARG A 181 4.46 -5.80 -3.28
N HIS A 182 4.22 -6.18 -4.53
CA HIS A 182 5.21 -6.92 -5.31
C HIS A 182 6.47 -6.09 -5.54
N PHE A 183 6.32 -4.81 -5.87
CA PHE A 183 7.42 -3.86 -5.99
C PHE A 183 8.28 -3.85 -4.72
N MET A 184 7.68 -3.61 -3.55
CA MET A 184 8.39 -3.56 -2.27
C MET A 184 9.11 -4.88 -1.95
N ILE A 185 8.46 -6.03 -2.16
CA ILE A 185 9.08 -7.35 -1.93
C ILE A 185 10.28 -7.53 -2.84
N THR A 186 10.16 -7.19 -4.13
CA THR A 186 11.25 -7.26 -5.11
C THR A 186 12.43 -6.37 -4.67
N GLN A 187 12.16 -5.12 -4.26
CA GLN A 187 13.20 -4.22 -3.77
C GLN A 187 13.94 -4.79 -2.54
N ARG A 188 13.23 -5.42 -1.61
CA ARG A 188 13.85 -6.05 -0.44
C ARG A 188 14.76 -7.21 -0.83
N ILE A 189 14.30 -8.09 -1.70
CA ILE A 189 15.11 -9.23 -2.19
C ILE A 189 16.36 -8.71 -2.89
N MET A 190 16.24 -7.72 -3.78
CA MET A 190 17.37 -7.13 -4.50
C MET A 190 18.37 -6.42 -3.57
N SER A 191 17.91 -5.87 -2.44
CA SER A 191 18.80 -5.27 -1.42
C SER A 191 19.42 -6.27 -0.45
N GLY A 192 19.24 -7.57 -0.67
CA GLY A 192 19.79 -8.64 0.19
C GLY A 192 19.06 -8.81 1.54
N LEU A 193 17.91 -8.18 1.72
CA LEU A 193 17.07 -8.35 2.90
C LEU A 193 16.03 -9.45 2.62
N THR A 194 16.25 -10.63 3.14
CA THR A 194 15.31 -11.77 3.10
C THR A 194 14.34 -11.75 4.27
#